data_84a20ebfa5ad6d6476d830d6bcf8612c
#
_entry.id   84a20ebfa5ad6d6476d830d6bcf8612c
#
_cell.length_a   1.000
_cell.length_b   1.000
_cell.length_c   1.000
_cell.angle_alpha   90.00
_cell.angle_beta   90.00
_cell.angle_gamma   90.00
#
_symmetry.space_group_name_H-M   'P 1'
#
loop_
_entity.id
_entity.type
_entity.pdbx_description
1 polymer ?
#
loop_
_entity_poly.entity_id
_entity_poly.type
_entity_poly.pdbx_seq_one_letter_code
_entity_poly.pdbx_strand_id
1 'polypeptide(L)'
;TVIFPREPLVKVIAPIMEAQLIETALLNIINHQSLIATKTARVVYAAGGDGVMEFGLRRAQGPDAGIYGARAAMIAGCIGTSNVLCGKMFNVPVKGTHAHSWIMSFPDELTAFRTYARLYPSACILLVDTYDTLKSGVPNAIKVFKEMREAGIPLTFYGIRLDSGDLAYLSKKAKKMLDDAGFPDAVISASNDLDESLINSLKIQGAAINSWGVGTNLITSKDCPSFGGVYKLAAILDKKSGKFVPKIKLSENAEKITNPGNKCIKRIYSRETGKMIADLICLEGEKYNEN
;
A
#
# COMPACT_ATOMS: atom_id res chain seq x y z
N THR A 1 9.30 -8.23 -4.87
CA THR A 1 10.30 -9.05 -4.18
C THR A 1 11.12 -8.21 -3.22
N VAL A 2 11.63 -8.77 -2.15
CA VAL A 2 12.59 -8.12 -1.25
C VAL A 2 13.94 -8.02 -1.96
N ILE A 3 14.65 -6.91 -1.76
CA ILE A 3 15.97 -6.64 -2.32
C ILE A 3 16.91 -6.13 -1.23
N PHE A 4 18.22 -6.30 -1.44
CA PHE A 4 19.24 -5.86 -0.50
C PHE A 4 20.17 -4.81 -1.13
N PRO A 5 20.92 -4.05 -0.31
CA PRO A 5 21.87 -3.06 -0.81
C PRO A 5 22.87 -3.65 -1.80
N ARG A 6 23.22 -2.88 -2.83
CA ARG A 6 24.17 -3.23 -3.91
C ARG A 6 23.71 -4.26 -4.93
N GLU A 7 22.48 -4.76 -4.83
CA GLU A 7 21.92 -5.64 -5.85
C GLU A 7 21.59 -4.87 -7.14
N PRO A 8 21.93 -5.42 -8.32
CA PRO A 8 21.47 -4.89 -9.59
C PRO A 8 19.98 -5.20 -9.78
N LEU A 9 19.12 -4.18 -9.66
CA LEU A 9 17.67 -4.32 -9.83
C LEU A 9 17.27 -4.44 -11.30
N VAL A 10 17.96 -3.69 -12.16
CA VAL A 10 17.73 -3.65 -13.60
C VAL A 10 19.07 -3.64 -14.30
N LYS A 11 19.19 -4.42 -15.36
CA LYS A 11 20.31 -4.42 -16.27
C LYS A 11 19.87 -3.87 -17.63
N VAL A 12 20.57 -2.85 -18.11
CA VAL A 12 20.36 -2.26 -19.42
C VAL A 12 21.53 -2.62 -20.32
N ILE A 13 21.25 -3.20 -21.48
CA ILE A 13 22.22 -3.49 -22.54
C ILE A 13 21.78 -2.73 -23.77
N ALA A 14 22.52 -1.66 -24.12
CA ALA A 14 22.20 -0.78 -25.23
C ALA A 14 23.46 -0.03 -25.68
N PRO A 15 23.44 0.63 -26.85
CA PRO A 15 24.47 1.62 -27.21
C PRO A 15 24.61 2.67 -26.12
N ILE A 16 25.85 3.12 -25.85
CA ILE A 16 26.13 3.95 -24.68
C ILE A 16 25.30 5.24 -24.62
N MET A 17 25.02 5.86 -25.75
CA MET A 17 24.21 7.08 -25.83
C MET A 17 22.77 6.82 -25.37
N GLU A 18 22.16 5.75 -25.86
CA GLU A 18 20.81 5.32 -25.50
C GLU A 18 20.74 4.94 -24.02
N ALA A 19 21.72 4.18 -23.56
CA ALA A 19 21.82 3.79 -22.16
C ALA A 19 21.95 4.99 -21.20
N GLN A 20 22.61 6.08 -21.63
CA GLN A 20 22.71 7.28 -20.82
C GLN A 20 21.41 8.10 -20.79
N LEU A 21 20.69 8.17 -21.90
CA LEU A 21 19.47 8.96 -22.02
C LEU A 21 18.35 8.47 -21.08
N ILE A 22 18.25 7.17 -20.84
CA ILE A 22 17.17 6.58 -20.02
C ILE A 22 17.41 6.66 -18.51
N GLU A 23 18.62 7.02 -18.05
CA GLU A 23 19.01 7.00 -16.63
C GLU A 23 17.97 7.66 -15.73
N THR A 24 17.67 8.92 -15.98
CA THR A 24 16.79 9.72 -15.10
C THR A 24 15.38 9.16 -15.06
N ALA A 25 14.81 8.83 -16.22
CA ALA A 25 13.46 8.26 -16.29
C ALA A 25 13.37 6.91 -15.57
N LEU A 26 14.35 6.04 -15.80
CA LEU A 26 14.41 4.72 -15.17
C LEU A 26 14.50 4.82 -13.64
N LEU A 27 15.41 5.66 -13.13
CA LEU A 27 15.58 5.88 -11.70
C LEU A 27 14.33 6.49 -11.07
N ASN A 28 13.73 7.49 -11.70
CA ASN A 28 12.51 8.13 -11.19
C ASN A 28 11.37 7.13 -11.02
N ILE A 29 11.11 6.32 -12.04
CA ILE A 29 10.02 5.32 -12.03
C ILE A 29 10.27 4.23 -10.98
N ILE A 30 11.48 3.67 -10.97
CA ILE A 30 11.80 2.56 -10.06
C ILE A 30 11.85 3.04 -8.61
N ASN A 31 12.50 4.16 -8.34
CA ASN A 31 12.64 4.68 -6.98
C ASN A 31 11.27 4.98 -6.36
N HIS A 32 10.41 5.72 -7.06
CA HIS A 32 9.09 6.08 -6.55
C HIS A 32 8.24 4.84 -6.27
N GLN A 33 8.08 3.94 -7.25
CA GLN A 33 7.22 2.78 -7.06
C GLN A 33 7.78 1.78 -6.03
N SER A 34 9.11 1.66 -5.92
CA SER A 34 9.74 0.81 -4.88
C SER A 34 9.51 1.38 -3.48
N LEU A 35 9.59 2.70 -3.29
CA LEU A 35 9.28 3.36 -2.02
C LEU A 35 7.86 3.06 -1.57
N ILE A 36 6.88 3.34 -2.44
CA ILE A 36 5.47 3.14 -2.12
C ILE A 36 5.16 1.66 -1.87
N ALA A 37 5.69 0.76 -2.70
CA ALA A 37 5.51 -0.68 -2.48
C ALA A 37 6.11 -1.14 -1.15
N THR A 38 7.28 -0.64 -0.77
CA THR A 38 7.95 -0.98 0.49
C THR A 38 7.14 -0.47 1.69
N LYS A 39 6.71 0.78 1.67
CA LYS A 39 5.87 1.37 2.72
C LYS A 39 4.55 0.60 2.85
N THR A 40 3.91 0.31 1.73
CA THR A 40 2.67 -0.47 1.69
C THR A 40 2.86 -1.87 2.26
N ALA A 41 3.93 -2.58 1.90
CA ALA A 41 4.21 -3.92 2.42
C ALA A 41 4.34 -3.93 3.95
N ARG A 42 4.96 -2.91 4.55
CA ARG A 42 5.03 -2.73 6.01
C ARG A 42 3.65 -2.53 6.63
N VAL A 43 2.83 -1.68 6.03
CA VAL A 43 1.45 -1.42 6.47
C VAL A 43 0.61 -2.69 6.40
N VAL A 44 0.66 -3.41 5.28
CA VAL A 44 -0.07 -4.68 5.08
C VAL A 44 0.40 -5.74 6.08
N TYR A 45 1.70 -5.82 6.33
CA TYR A 45 2.26 -6.73 7.34
C TYR A 45 1.74 -6.40 8.75
N ALA A 46 1.74 -5.13 9.14
CA ALA A 46 1.20 -4.67 10.42
C ALA A 46 -0.31 -4.92 10.55
N ALA A 47 -1.05 -4.85 9.43
CA ALA A 47 -2.48 -5.16 9.40
C ALA A 47 -2.77 -6.64 9.71
N GLY A 48 -1.79 -7.56 9.56
CA GLY A 48 -1.90 -8.95 10.05
C GLY A 48 -3.07 -9.73 9.44
N GLY A 49 -3.34 -9.55 8.15
CA GLY A 49 -4.42 -10.21 7.42
C GLY A 49 -5.68 -9.36 7.23
N ASP A 50 -5.83 -8.24 7.92
CA ASP A 50 -6.93 -7.31 7.68
C ASP A 50 -6.75 -6.58 6.33
N GLY A 51 -7.85 -6.17 5.72
CA GLY A 51 -7.81 -5.43 4.46
C GLY A 51 -7.23 -4.03 4.58
N VAL A 52 -6.24 -3.70 3.75
CA VAL A 52 -5.68 -2.34 3.63
C VAL A 52 -6.13 -1.71 2.32
N MET A 53 -6.68 -0.50 2.39
CA MET A 53 -7.09 0.31 1.23
C MET A 53 -6.18 1.53 1.09
N GLU A 54 -5.80 1.85 -0.14
CA GLU A 54 -5.01 3.03 -0.46
C GLU A 54 -5.92 4.26 -0.64
N PHE A 55 -5.75 5.29 0.20
CA PHE A 55 -6.57 6.50 0.24
C PHE A 55 -5.75 7.79 0.10
N GLY A 56 -4.56 7.72 -0.52
CA GLY A 56 -3.59 8.80 -0.51
C GLY A 56 -3.62 9.77 -1.69
N LEU A 57 -4.46 9.56 -2.72
CA LEU A 57 -4.43 10.34 -3.96
C LEU A 57 -4.28 11.86 -3.75
N ARG A 58 -5.08 12.46 -2.85
CA ARG A 58 -5.06 13.91 -2.58
C ARG A 58 -3.78 14.42 -1.91
N ARG A 59 -2.88 13.52 -1.47
CA ARG A 59 -1.63 13.83 -0.77
C ARG A 59 -0.38 13.43 -1.57
N ALA A 60 -0.56 12.77 -2.71
CA ALA A 60 0.55 12.39 -3.59
C ALA A 60 1.26 13.62 -4.17
N GLN A 61 2.54 13.46 -4.50
CA GLN A 61 3.36 14.51 -5.11
C GLN A 61 3.09 14.60 -6.63
N GLY A 62 1.89 14.97 -6.98
CA GLY A 62 1.41 15.13 -8.34
C GLY A 62 0.50 13.99 -8.83
N PRO A 63 -0.22 14.21 -9.94
CA PRO A 63 -1.19 13.25 -10.47
C PRO A 63 -0.59 11.88 -10.79
N ASP A 64 0.55 11.86 -11.47
CA ASP A 64 1.24 10.62 -11.83
C ASP A 64 1.72 9.85 -10.60
N ALA A 65 2.26 10.56 -9.59
CA ALA A 65 2.62 9.95 -8.32
C ALA A 65 1.41 9.28 -7.64
N GLY A 66 0.22 9.89 -7.72
CA GLY A 66 -1.01 9.29 -7.22
C GLY A 66 -1.42 8.03 -7.98
N ILE A 67 -1.29 8.02 -9.31
CA ILE A 67 -1.68 6.89 -10.16
C ILE A 67 -0.71 5.71 -9.97
N TYR A 68 0.60 5.96 -10.15
CA TYR A 68 1.62 4.90 -10.07
C TYR A 68 1.89 4.48 -8.63
N GLY A 69 1.70 5.38 -7.65
CA GLY A 69 1.75 5.05 -6.24
C GLY A 69 0.61 4.10 -5.84
N ALA A 70 -0.62 4.38 -6.26
CA ALA A 70 -1.74 3.48 -6.03
C ALA A 70 -1.51 2.10 -6.68
N ARG A 71 -0.97 2.05 -7.90
CA ARG A 71 -0.57 0.79 -8.56
C ARG A 71 0.47 0.03 -7.73
N ALA A 72 1.51 0.72 -7.24
CA ALA A 72 2.54 0.12 -6.41
C ALA A 72 1.98 -0.44 -5.08
N ALA A 73 1.02 0.27 -4.49
CA ALA A 73 0.31 -0.17 -3.29
C ALA A 73 -0.52 -1.45 -3.54
N MET A 74 -1.19 -1.54 -4.69
CA MET A 74 -1.90 -2.78 -5.08
C MET A 74 -0.95 -3.97 -5.25
N ILE A 75 0.21 -3.78 -5.89
CA ILE A 75 1.24 -4.81 -6.04
C ILE A 75 1.75 -5.29 -4.67
N ALA A 76 1.83 -4.39 -3.70
CA ALA A 76 2.33 -4.69 -2.36
C ALA A 76 1.28 -5.21 -1.38
N GLY A 77 0.03 -5.41 -1.81
CA GLY A 77 -0.99 -6.12 -1.04
C GLY A 77 -2.18 -5.30 -0.56
N CYS A 78 -2.36 -4.06 -1.01
CA CYS A 78 -3.63 -3.35 -0.82
C CYS A 78 -4.78 -4.07 -1.54
N ILE A 79 -5.96 -4.08 -0.93
CA ILE A 79 -7.17 -4.71 -1.49
C ILE A 79 -7.98 -3.78 -2.40
N GLY A 80 -7.60 -2.54 -2.52
CA GLY A 80 -8.25 -1.53 -3.35
C GLY A 80 -7.66 -0.14 -3.17
N THR A 81 -8.01 0.76 -4.08
CA THR A 81 -7.64 2.18 -4.04
C THR A 81 -8.84 3.06 -4.26
N SER A 82 -8.84 4.27 -3.69
CA SER A 82 -9.81 5.30 -4.02
C SER A 82 -9.55 6.02 -5.35
N ASN A 83 -8.42 5.72 -6.00
CA ASN A 83 -8.03 6.33 -7.27
C ASN A 83 -8.74 5.65 -8.45
N VAL A 84 -9.87 6.21 -8.87
CA VAL A 84 -10.69 5.68 -9.98
C VAL A 84 -9.90 5.59 -11.29
N LEU A 85 -9.02 6.57 -11.56
CA LEU A 85 -8.20 6.54 -12.77
C LEU A 85 -7.18 5.41 -12.75
N CYS A 86 -6.55 5.15 -11.60
CA CYS A 86 -5.70 3.98 -11.41
C CYS A 86 -6.49 2.68 -11.66
N GLY A 87 -7.71 2.59 -11.11
CA GLY A 87 -8.61 1.47 -11.36
C GLY A 87 -8.87 1.22 -12.84
N LYS A 88 -9.16 2.29 -13.57
CA LYS A 88 -9.41 2.24 -15.02
C LYS A 88 -8.16 1.84 -15.82
N MET A 89 -6.99 2.41 -15.48
CA MET A 89 -5.75 2.18 -16.24
C MET A 89 -5.16 0.79 -16.02
N PHE A 90 -5.24 0.27 -14.79
CA PHE A 90 -4.55 -0.97 -14.40
C PHE A 90 -5.49 -2.11 -14.03
N ASN A 91 -6.79 -1.92 -14.20
CA ASN A 91 -7.82 -2.91 -13.87
C ASN A 91 -7.70 -3.43 -12.42
N VAL A 92 -7.50 -2.50 -11.48
CA VAL A 92 -7.42 -2.81 -10.05
C VAL A 92 -8.71 -2.40 -9.32
N PRO A 93 -9.06 -3.07 -8.19
CA PRO A 93 -10.27 -2.77 -7.46
C PRO A 93 -10.33 -1.32 -6.97
N VAL A 94 -11.43 -0.63 -7.27
CA VAL A 94 -11.73 0.69 -6.72
C VAL A 94 -12.60 0.52 -5.48
N LYS A 95 -12.17 1.08 -4.37
CA LYS A 95 -12.86 1.03 -3.08
C LYS A 95 -12.84 2.39 -2.41
N GLY A 96 -13.86 2.65 -1.62
CA GLY A 96 -13.97 3.90 -0.88
C GLY A 96 -15.27 3.95 -0.10
N THR A 97 -15.47 5.06 0.61
CA THR A 97 -16.67 5.38 1.35
C THR A 97 -17.05 6.84 1.05
N HIS A 98 -18.10 7.35 1.70
CA HIS A 98 -18.42 8.76 1.62
C HIS A 98 -17.52 9.61 2.55
N ALA A 99 -17.53 10.92 2.35
CA ALA A 99 -16.82 11.91 3.17
C ALA A 99 -17.76 12.57 4.20
N HIS A 100 -17.20 13.28 5.19
CA HIS A 100 -17.99 14.09 6.14
C HIS A 100 -18.88 15.12 5.42
N SER A 101 -18.38 15.72 4.34
CA SER A 101 -19.15 16.67 3.51
C SER A 101 -20.42 16.08 2.91
N TRP A 102 -20.43 14.76 2.62
CA TRP A 102 -21.65 14.05 2.21
C TRP A 102 -22.71 14.12 3.32
N ILE A 103 -22.33 13.78 4.55
CA ILE A 103 -23.26 13.80 5.69
C ILE A 103 -23.77 15.22 5.95
N MET A 104 -22.85 16.20 5.93
CA MET A 104 -23.16 17.61 6.17
C MET A 104 -24.05 18.23 5.08
N SER A 105 -24.16 17.63 3.91
CA SER A 105 -25.03 18.11 2.82
C SER A 105 -26.50 17.71 2.98
N PHE A 106 -26.82 16.88 3.98
CA PHE A 106 -28.18 16.46 4.30
C PHE A 106 -28.73 17.19 5.54
N PRO A 107 -30.06 17.26 5.73
CA PRO A 107 -30.64 17.86 6.91
C PRO A 107 -30.23 17.23 8.24
N ASP A 108 -29.96 15.94 8.21
CA ASP A 108 -29.47 15.16 9.35
C ASP A 108 -28.66 13.93 8.92
N GLU A 109 -27.89 13.38 9.84
CA GLU A 109 -26.98 12.24 9.63
C GLU A 109 -27.74 10.95 9.22
N LEU A 110 -28.89 10.70 9.82
CA LEU A 110 -29.70 9.51 9.52
C LEU A 110 -30.21 9.52 8.08
N THR A 111 -30.66 10.68 7.60
CA THR A 111 -31.09 10.88 6.21
C THR A 111 -29.94 10.64 5.23
N ALA A 112 -28.73 11.13 5.56
CA ALA A 112 -27.53 10.87 4.78
C ALA A 112 -27.22 9.38 4.70
N PHE A 113 -27.24 8.67 5.83
CA PHE A 113 -26.97 7.24 5.92
C PHE A 113 -28.00 6.39 5.16
N ARG A 114 -29.29 6.67 5.29
CA ARG A 114 -30.36 6.02 4.53
C ARG A 114 -30.19 6.20 3.01
N THR A 115 -29.82 7.41 2.61
CA THR A 115 -29.57 7.70 1.19
C THR A 115 -28.37 6.92 0.66
N TYR A 116 -27.28 6.87 1.44
CA TYR A 116 -26.09 6.09 1.07
C TYR A 116 -26.40 4.59 0.98
N ALA A 117 -27.10 4.04 1.96
CA ALA A 117 -27.49 2.63 2.00
C ALA A 117 -28.36 2.24 0.79
N ARG A 118 -29.25 3.13 0.35
CA ARG A 118 -30.08 2.91 -0.85
C ARG A 118 -29.25 2.92 -2.14
N LEU A 119 -28.22 3.76 -2.22
CA LEU A 119 -27.33 3.86 -3.41
C LEU A 119 -26.31 2.74 -3.48
N TYR A 120 -25.81 2.28 -2.34
CA TYR A 120 -24.74 1.29 -2.23
C TYR A 120 -25.10 0.15 -1.26
N PRO A 121 -26.20 -0.59 -1.50
CA PRO A 121 -26.68 -1.59 -0.55
C PRO A 121 -25.71 -2.75 -0.33
N SER A 122 -24.92 -3.11 -1.34
CA SER A 122 -23.94 -4.21 -1.27
C SER A 122 -22.58 -3.81 -0.70
N ALA A 123 -22.35 -2.50 -0.43
CA ALA A 123 -21.08 -1.97 0.07
C ALA A 123 -21.33 -0.76 1.00
N CYS A 124 -22.16 -0.96 2.03
CA CYS A 124 -22.64 0.10 2.90
C CYS A 124 -21.72 0.30 4.11
N ILE A 125 -20.66 1.08 3.95
CA ILE A 125 -19.78 1.52 5.06
C ILE A 125 -20.09 2.97 5.41
N LEU A 126 -20.57 3.21 6.62
CA LEU A 126 -21.05 4.51 7.10
C LEU A 126 -20.00 5.21 7.96
N LEU A 127 -19.64 6.44 7.62
CA LEU A 127 -18.71 7.29 8.37
C LEU A 127 -19.46 7.90 9.56
N VAL A 128 -19.12 7.47 10.78
CA VAL A 128 -19.94 7.69 11.98
C VAL A 128 -19.44 8.77 12.92
N ASP A 129 -18.37 9.46 12.58
CA ASP A 129 -17.72 10.44 13.43
C ASP A 129 -17.84 11.90 12.95
N THR A 130 -18.89 12.20 12.17
CA THR A 130 -19.14 13.56 11.72
C THR A 130 -19.58 14.47 12.88
N TYR A 131 -20.38 13.98 13.82
CA TYR A 131 -20.89 14.73 14.96
C TYR A 131 -20.50 14.07 16.28
N ASP A 132 -21.22 13.03 16.73
CA ASP A 132 -20.89 12.26 17.94
C ASP A 132 -20.92 10.76 17.61
N THR A 133 -19.76 10.15 17.61
CA THR A 133 -19.60 8.76 17.20
C THR A 133 -20.52 7.81 17.95
N LEU A 134 -20.57 7.90 19.29
CA LEU A 134 -21.25 6.92 20.13
C LEU A 134 -22.73 7.30 20.43
N LYS A 135 -23.08 8.60 20.42
CA LYS A 135 -24.45 9.03 20.71
C LYS A 135 -25.31 9.20 19.46
N SER A 136 -24.69 9.43 18.31
CA SER A 136 -25.38 9.69 17.04
C SER A 136 -24.95 8.70 15.94
N GLY A 137 -23.69 8.70 15.55
CA GLY A 137 -23.21 7.98 14.36
C GLY A 137 -23.46 6.48 14.40
N VAL A 138 -22.95 5.77 15.42
CA VAL A 138 -23.15 4.33 15.54
C VAL A 138 -24.61 3.95 15.75
N PRO A 139 -25.43 4.63 16.62
CA PRO A 139 -26.87 4.38 16.71
C PRO A 139 -27.61 4.56 15.39
N ASN A 140 -27.32 5.61 14.62
CA ASN A 140 -27.93 5.84 13.31
C ASN A 140 -27.53 4.79 12.29
N ALA A 141 -26.27 4.36 12.28
CA ALA A 141 -25.81 3.26 11.43
C ALA A 141 -26.56 1.95 11.75
N ILE A 142 -26.66 1.59 13.02
CA ILE A 142 -27.43 0.42 13.48
C ILE A 142 -28.89 0.49 13.03
N LYS A 143 -29.51 1.65 13.13
CA LYS A 143 -30.89 1.86 12.68
C LYS A 143 -31.02 1.58 11.18
N VAL A 144 -30.10 2.10 10.37
CA VAL A 144 -30.10 1.87 8.92
C VAL A 144 -29.88 0.41 8.59
N PHE A 145 -28.99 -0.30 9.28
CA PHE A 145 -28.78 -1.74 9.06
C PHE A 145 -30.00 -2.57 9.43
N LYS A 146 -30.74 -2.20 10.49
CA LYS A 146 -32.04 -2.83 10.82
C LYS A 146 -33.06 -2.60 9.71
N GLU A 147 -33.19 -1.38 9.24
CA GLU A 147 -34.12 -1.02 8.14
C GLU A 147 -33.77 -1.80 6.85
N MET A 148 -32.48 -1.94 6.50
CA MET A 148 -32.04 -2.76 5.37
C MET A 148 -32.42 -4.23 5.54
N ARG A 149 -32.21 -4.78 6.73
CA ARG A 149 -32.57 -6.18 7.05
C ARG A 149 -34.07 -6.42 6.96
N GLU A 150 -34.87 -5.52 7.52
CA GLU A 150 -36.34 -5.57 7.47
C GLU A 150 -36.89 -5.45 6.05
N ALA A 151 -36.20 -4.68 5.20
CA ALA A 151 -36.51 -4.55 3.77
C ALA A 151 -36.03 -5.74 2.92
N GLY A 152 -35.41 -6.77 3.53
CA GLY A 152 -34.87 -7.93 2.81
C GLY A 152 -33.63 -7.63 1.97
N ILE A 153 -32.93 -6.52 2.22
CA ILE A 153 -31.71 -6.15 1.51
C ILE A 153 -30.54 -6.94 2.12
N PRO A 154 -29.78 -7.71 1.32
CA PRO A 154 -28.65 -8.47 1.83
C PRO A 154 -27.53 -7.55 2.35
N LEU A 155 -27.13 -7.77 3.60
CA LEU A 155 -25.97 -7.11 4.22
C LEU A 155 -24.69 -7.88 3.88
N THR A 156 -24.17 -7.70 2.66
CA THR A 156 -23.02 -8.46 2.15
C THR A 156 -21.69 -7.89 2.64
N PHE A 157 -21.49 -6.58 2.46
CA PHE A 157 -20.33 -5.85 2.96
C PHE A 157 -20.83 -4.52 3.54
N TYR A 158 -20.91 -4.47 4.86
CA TYR A 158 -21.48 -3.35 5.58
C TYR A 158 -20.71 -3.09 6.87
N GLY A 159 -20.85 -1.90 7.41
CA GLY A 159 -20.20 -1.53 8.66
C GLY A 159 -20.03 -0.03 8.83
N ILE A 160 -19.07 0.32 9.65
CA ILE A 160 -18.78 1.72 10.00
C ILE A 160 -17.34 2.10 9.71
N ARG A 161 -17.10 3.40 9.56
CA ARG A 161 -15.76 3.98 9.47
C ARG A 161 -15.54 5.02 10.55
N LEU A 162 -14.39 4.94 11.19
CA LEU A 162 -13.86 5.88 12.17
C LEU A 162 -12.68 6.63 11.56
N ASP A 163 -12.70 7.95 11.56
CA ASP A 163 -11.68 8.81 10.95
C ASP A 163 -11.01 9.76 11.96
N SER A 164 -11.47 9.75 13.24
CA SER A 164 -11.01 10.67 14.27
C SER A 164 -11.15 10.10 15.68
N GLY A 165 -10.56 10.80 16.65
CA GLY A 165 -10.63 10.46 18.07
C GLY A 165 -9.74 9.29 18.50
N ASP A 166 -9.99 8.75 19.68
CA ASP A 166 -9.32 7.55 20.18
C ASP A 166 -9.88 6.30 19.49
N LEU A 167 -9.22 5.87 18.42
CA LEU A 167 -9.66 4.76 17.58
C LEU A 167 -9.75 3.44 18.37
N ALA A 168 -8.85 3.21 19.36
CA ALA A 168 -8.88 1.99 20.15
C ALA A 168 -10.11 1.96 21.07
N TYR A 169 -10.40 3.05 21.73
CA TYR A 169 -11.58 3.18 22.60
C TYR A 169 -12.87 3.14 21.77
N LEU A 170 -12.96 3.98 20.74
CA LEU A 170 -14.18 4.12 19.94
C LEU A 170 -14.53 2.81 19.21
N SER A 171 -13.54 2.12 18.63
CA SER A 171 -13.79 0.85 17.93
C SER A 171 -14.32 -0.24 18.87
N LYS A 172 -13.77 -0.36 20.09
CA LYS A 172 -14.27 -1.31 21.09
C LYS A 172 -15.70 -1.01 21.53
N LYS A 173 -16.02 0.27 21.75
CA LYS A 173 -17.38 0.68 22.11
C LYS A 173 -18.37 0.46 20.97
N ALA A 174 -17.99 0.86 19.75
CA ALA A 174 -18.80 0.66 18.55
C ALA A 174 -19.03 -0.84 18.26
N LYS A 175 -17.99 -1.68 18.41
CA LYS A 175 -18.12 -3.14 18.27
C LYS A 175 -19.16 -3.70 19.22
N LYS A 176 -19.07 -3.34 20.50
CA LYS A 176 -20.06 -3.79 21.49
C LYS A 176 -21.47 -3.36 21.10
N MET A 177 -21.67 -2.13 20.65
CA MET A 177 -22.99 -1.62 20.24
C MET A 177 -23.54 -2.38 19.02
N LEU A 178 -22.66 -2.69 18.05
CA LEU A 178 -23.03 -3.48 16.87
C LEU A 178 -23.40 -4.91 17.25
N ASP A 179 -22.62 -5.55 18.13
CA ASP A 179 -22.88 -6.91 18.62
C ASP A 179 -24.20 -7.00 19.38
N ASP A 180 -24.41 -6.09 20.32
CA ASP A 180 -25.66 -6.01 21.12
C ASP A 180 -26.89 -5.76 20.22
N ALA A 181 -26.70 -5.12 19.07
CA ALA A 181 -27.77 -4.88 18.08
C ALA A 181 -27.96 -6.02 17.06
N GLY A 182 -27.14 -7.10 17.14
CA GLY A 182 -27.22 -8.26 16.25
C GLY A 182 -26.49 -8.10 14.91
N PHE A 183 -25.38 -7.34 14.89
CA PHE A 183 -24.50 -7.13 13.72
C PHE A 183 -23.03 -7.47 14.05
N PRO A 184 -22.72 -8.71 14.50
CA PRO A 184 -21.38 -9.09 14.93
C PRO A 184 -20.36 -9.15 13.79
N ASP A 185 -20.80 -9.27 12.56
CA ASP A 185 -20.02 -9.35 11.32
C ASP A 185 -19.78 -7.98 10.64
N ALA A 186 -20.35 -6.91 11.21
CA ALA A 186 -20.15 -5.56 10.69
C ALA A 186 -18.65 -5.17 10.67
N VAL A 187 -18.19 -4.65 9.53
CA VAL A 187 -16.83 -4.15 9.37
C VAL A 187 -16.64 -2.88 10.20
N ILE A 188 -15.52 -2.77 10.91
CA ILE A 188 -15.08 -1.53 11.52
C ILE A 188 -13.81 -1.10 10.79
N SER A 189 -13.95 -0.10 9.93
CA SER A 189 -12.86 0.49 9.18
C SER A 189 -12.30 1.69 9.94
N ALA A 190 -10.98 1.83 9.96
CA ALA A 190 -10.33 3.03 10.48
C ALA A 190 -9.53 3.74 9.38
N SER A 191 -9.45 5.05 9.49
CA SER A 191 -8.60 5.93 8.70
C SER A 191 -8.06 7.05 9.59
N ASN A 192 -7.34 8.02 9.06
CA ASN A 192 -6.67 9.10 9.78
C ASN A 192 -5.22 8.81 10.13
N ASP A 193 -4.30 9.36 9.34
CA ASP A 193 -2.84 9.38 9.52
C ASP A 193 -2.20 8.03 9.93
N LEU A 194 -2.84 6.93 9.52
CA LEU A 194 -2.39 5.59 9.82
C LEU A 194 -1.05 5.28 9.14
N ASP A 195 -0.23 4.52 9.86
CA ASP A 195 0.98 3.86 9.38
C ASP A 195 1.14 2.49 10.08
N GLU A 196 2.19 1.76 9.74
CA GLU A 196 2.47 0.45 10.33
C GLU A 196 2.64 0.48 11.84
N SER A 197 3.22 1.56 12.38
CA SER A 197 3.47 1.71 13.82
C SER A 197 2.16 1.94 14.58
N LEU A 198 1.31 2.82 14.06
CA LEU A 198 0.02 3.11 14.67
C LEU A 198 -0.92 1.90 14.57
N ILE A 199 -0.94 1.20 13.43
CA ILE A 199 -1.74 -0.03 13.26
C ILE A 199 -1.30 -1.10 14.28
N ASN A 200 0.00 -1.34 14.44
CA ASN A 200 0.51 -2.25 15.47
C ASN A 200 0.09 -1.83 16.88
N SER A 201 0.21 -0.54 17.20
CA SER A 201 -0.21 -0.01 18.50
C SER A 201 -1.70 -0.22 18.75
N LEU A 202 -2.56 0.06 17.78
CA LEU A 202 -4.00 -0.15 17.89
C LEU A 202 -4.36 -1.63 18.10
N LYS A 203 -3.67 -2.54 17.39
CA LYS A 203 -3.86 -3.98 17.58
C LYS A 203 -3.43 -4.45 18.97
N ILE A 204 -2.29 -3.98 19.49
CA ILE A 204 -1.83 -4.29 20.86
C ILE A 204 -2.83 -3.78 21.90
N GLN A 205 -3.45 -2.62 21.65
CA GLN A 205 -4.50 -2.07 22.51
C GLN A 205 -5.84 -2.81 22.43
N GLY A 206 -5.95 -3.81 21.55
CA GLY A 206 -7.17 -4.59 21.33
C GLY A 206 -8.26 -3.80 20.60
N ALA A 207 -7.89 -2.87 19.72
CA ALA A 207 -8.85 -2.16 18.86
C ALA A 207 -9.65 -3.17 18.02
N ALA A 208 -10.96 -2.97 17.94
CA ALA A 208 -11.85 -3.84 17.17
C ALA A 208 -11.96 -3.37 15.71
N ILE A 209 -10.80 -3.15 15.09
CA ILE A 209 -10.68 -2.67 13.70
C ILE A 209 -10.22 -3.84 12.83
N ASN A 210 -10.88 -4.04 11.69
CA ASN A 210 -10.58 -5.12 10.74
C ASN A 210 -10.45 -4.64 9.28
N SER A 211 -10.42 -3.32 9.08
CA SER A 211 -10.22 -2.69 7.78
C SER A 211 -9.50 -1.36 7.94
N TRP A 212 -8.50 -1.07 7.11
CA TRP A 212 -7.59 0.06 7.27
C TRP A 212 -7.55 0.90 5.99
N GLY A 213 -7.92 2.17 6.09
CA GLY A 213 -7.79 3.15 5.02
C GLY A 213 -6.55 4.02 5.23
N VAL A 214 -5.48 3.79 4.47
CA VAL A 214 -4.19 4.46 4.67
C VAL A 214 -3.92 5.46 3.56
N GLY A 215 -3.67 6.70 3.93
CA GLY A 215 -3.53 7.82 2.99
C GLY A 215 -2.12 8.38 2.94
N THR A 216 -1.91 9.51 3.60
CA THR A 216 -0.71 10.35 3.51
C THR A 216 0.58 9.55 3.73
N ASN A 217 0.68 8.83 4.83
CA ASN A 217 1.90 8.12 5.22
C ASN A 217 2.32 7.05 4.20
N LEU A 218 1.33 6.41 3.55
CA LEU A 218 1.57 5.42 2.51
C LEU A 218 2.03 6.07 1.21
N ILE A 219 1.21 6.98 0.64
CA ILE A 219 1.42 7.50 -0.72
C ILE A 219 2.62 8.42 -0.84
N THR A 220 3.12 8.95 0.29
CA THR A 220 4.32 9.79 0.33
C THR A 220 5.56 9.06 0.83
N SER A 221 5.42 7.80 1.29
CA SER A 221 6.47 7.10 2.04
C SER A 221 7.11 7.99 3.09
N LYS A 222 6.28 8.58 3.97
CA LYS A 222 6.58 9.75 4.81
C LYS A 222 7.86 9.64 5.63
N ASP A 223 8.17 8.46 6.14
CA ASP A 223 9.35 8.17 6.95
C ASP A 223 10.64 7.95 6.13
N CYS A 224 10.51 7.67 4.82
CA CYS A 224 11.61 7.49 3.89
C CYS A 224 11.20 8.03 2.51
N PRO A 225 11.21 9.35 2.27
CA PRO A 225 10.63 9.94 1.06
C PRO A 225 11.52 9.84 -0.19
N SER A 226 12.74 9.32 -0.05
CA SER A 226 13.66 9.15 -1.17
C SER A 226 14.34 7.79 -1.14
N PHE A 227 14.57 7.23 -2.33
CA PHE A 227 15.27 5.97 -2.51
C PHE A 227 16.64 6.20 -3.15
N GLY A 228 17.68 5.59 -2.60
CA GLY A 228 19.07 5.77 -3.02
C GLY A 228 19.48 4.93 -4.24
N GLY A 229 18.57 4.70 -5.18
CA GLY A 229 18.89 3.99 -6.41
C GLY A 229 19.94 4.72 -7.24
N VAL A 230 20.84 3.98 -7.85
CA VAL A 230 21.91 4.52 -8.72
C VAL A 230 21.95 3.78 -10.05
N TYR A 231 22.35 4.48 -11.10
CA TYR A 231 22.58 3.91 -12.42
C TYR A 231 24.06 4.00 -12.75
N LYS A 232 24.71 2.88 -13.07
CA LYS A 232 26.17 2.85 -13.25
C LYS A 232 26.56 1.97 -14.43
N LEU A 233 27.53 2.47 -15.22
CA LEU A 233 28.20 1.68 -16.23
C LEU A 233 28.98 0.54 -15.56
N ALA A 234 28.63 -0.69 -15.85
CA ALA A 234 29.24 -1.89 -15.27
C ALA A 234 30.17 -2.64 -16.21
N ALA A 235 29.92 -2.57 -17.51
CA ALA A 235 30.77 -3.19 -18.54
C ALA A 235 30.55 -2.56 -19.91
N ILE A 236 31.54 -2.72 -20.80
CA ILE A 236 31.44 -2.36 -22.22
C ILE A 236 31.73 -3.58 -23.06
N LEU A 237 30.94 -3.81 -24.10
CA LEU A 237 31.18 -4.88 -25.07
C LEU A 237 32.42 -4.56 -25.91
N ASP A 238 33.48 -5.38 -25.83
CA ASP A 238 34.58 -5.33 -26.77
C ASP A 238 34.15 -6.00 -28.09
N LYS A 239 34.09 -5.21 -29.15
CA LYS A 239 33.66 -5.66 -30.46
C LYS A 239 34.59 -6.70 -31.09
N LYS A 240 35.87 -6.75 -30.69
CA LYS A 240 36.85 -7.68 -31.23
C LYS A 240 36.71 -9.09 -30.62
N SER A 241 36.58 -9.14 -29.30
CA SER A 241 36.44 -10.41 -28.58
C SER A 241 34.99 -10.87 -28.39
N GLY A 242 34.01 -10.00 -28.61
CA GLY A 242 32.60 -10.30 -28.32
C GLY A 242 32.29 -10.42 -26.82
N LYS A 243 33.19 -10.00 -25.93
CA LYS A 243 33.06 -10.16 -24.48
C LYS A 243 32.81 -8.82 -23.80
N PHE A 244 32.06 -8.84 -22.71
CA PHE A 244 31.91 -7.67 -21.85
C PHE A 244 33.17 -7.44 -21.00
N VAL A 245 33.81 -6.28 -21.19
CA VAL A 245 34.95 -5.83 -20.38
C VAL A 245 34.42 -5.06 -19.18
N PRO A 246 34.66 -5.48 -17.95
CA PRO A 246 34.21 -4.81 -16.74
C PRO A 246 34.71 -3.36 -16.64
N LYS A 247 33.84 -2.48 -16.10
CA LYS A 247 34.18 -1.09 -15.82
C LYS A 247 33.84 -0.78 -14.36
N ILE A 248 34.75 -0.07 -13.69
CA ILE A 248 34.60 0.28 -12.28
C ILE A 248 34.87 1.78 -12.09
N LYS A 249 34.07 2.43 -11.25
CA LYS A 249 34.39 3.73 -10.71
C LYS A 249 35.10 3.54 -9.38
N LEU A 250 36.30 4.05 -9.26
CA LEU A 250 37.00 4.16 -7.98
C LEU A 250 36.53 5.40 -7.22
N SER A 251 36.45 5.29 -5.89
CA SER A 251 36.04 6.40 -5.01
C SER A 251 36.73 6.22 -3.66
N GLU A 252 37.07 7.33 -3.03
CA GLU A 252 37.55 7.34 -1.63
C GLU A 252 36.48 6.84 -0.65
N ASN A 253 35.22 7.04 -0.98
CA ASN A 253 34.11 6.47 -0.22
C ASN A 253 33.78 5.07 -0.78
N ALA A 254 34.05 4.03 0.02
CA ALA A 254 33.80 2.63 -0.34
C ALA A 254 32.36 2.33 -0.73
N GLU A 255 31.37 3.05 -0.17
CA GLU A 255 29.95 2.90 -0.52
C GLU A 255 29.64 3.32 -1.95
N LYS A 256 30.47 4.20 -2.54
CA LYS A 256 30.34 4.68 -3.91
C LYS A 256 31.09 3.86 -4.94
N ILE A 257 31.84 2.85 -4.53
CA ILE A 257 32.50 1.90 -5.42
C ILE A 257 31.44 0.97 -5.99
N THR A 258 31.42 0.85 -7.32
CA THR A 258 30.44 0.02 -8.02
C THR A 258 30.97 -1.39 -8.22
N ASN A 259 30.12 -2.40 -8.15
CA ASN A 259 30.44 -3.76 -8.54
C ASN A 259 30.54 -3.83 -10.09
N PRO A 260 31.72 -4.12 -10.67
CA PRO A 260 31.89 -4.17 -12.12
C PRO A 260 31.34 -5.46 -12.74
N GLY A 261 31.20 -5.44 -14.06
CA GLY A 261 30.89 -6.63 -14.85
C GLY A 261 29.39 -6.83 -15.12
N ASN A 262 29.09 -7.77 -16.00
CA ASN A 262 27.74 -8.19 -16.35
C ASN A 262 27.20 -9.15 -15.29
N LYS A 263 26.49 -8.63 -14.31
CA LYS A 263 26.06 -9.34 -13.08
C LYS A 263 24.68 -9.97 -13.20
N CYS A 264 24.46 -11.00 -12.40
CA CYS A 264 23.16 -11.54 -12.07
C CYS A 264 23.04 -11.79 -10.56
N ILE A 265 21.82 -11.99 -10.08
CA ILE A 265 21.53 -12.36 -8.70
C ILE A 265 20.99 -13.78 -8.68
N LYS A 266 21.48 -14.58 -7.75
CA LYS A 266 20.96 -15.91 -7.42
C LYS A 266 20.41 -15.87 -6.01
N ARG A 267 19.10 -16.04 -5.87
CA ARG A 267 18.43 -16.09 -4.57
C ARG A 267 18.43 -17.50 -4.02
N ILE A 268 18.97 -17.66 -2.82
CA ILE A 268 19.16 -18.95 -2.15
C ILE A 268 18.04 -19.14 -1.13
N TYR A 269 17.42 -20.31 -1.18
CA TYR A 269 16.35 -20.70 -0.25
C TYR A 269 16.77 -21.94 0.55
N SER A 270 16.35 -21.98 1.83
CA SER A 270 16.47 -23.21 2.63
C SER A 270 15.61 -24.32 2.03
N ARG A 271 16.17 -25.49 1.82
CA ARG A 271 15.42 -26.67 1.36
C ARG A 271 14.42 -27.16 2.40
N GLU A 272 14.73 -26.98 3.69
CA GLU A 272 13.87 -27.44 4.80
C GLU A 272 12.69 -26.50 5.04
N THR A 273 12.93 -25.19 5.03
CA THR A 273 11.94 -24.22 5.44
C THR A 273 11.28 -23.45 4.29
N GLY A 274 11.83 -23.56 3.07
CA GLY A 274 11.43 -22.77 1.90
C GLY A 274 11.70 -21.25 2.05
N LYS A 275 12.35 -20.84 3.14
CA LYS A 275 12.65 -19.43 3.41
C LYS A 275 13.90 -18.97 2.69
N MET A 276 13.90 -17.72 2.26
CA MET A 276 15.08 -17.05 1.69
C MET A 276 16.18 -16.94 2.77
N ILE A 277 17.40 -17.31 2.40
CA ILE A 277 18.57 -17.28 3.28
C ILE A 277 19.52 -16.15 2.89
N ALA A 278 19.83 -16.05 1.57
CA ALA A 278 20.82 -15.13 1.05
C ALA A 278 20.58 -14.80 -0.42
N ASP A 279 21.20 -13.73 -0.89
CA ASP A 279 21.37 -13.44 -2.30
C ASP A 279 22.86 -13.42 -2.66
N LEU A 280 23.21 -14.11 -3.74
CA LEU A 280 24.55 -14.14 -4.29
C LEU A 280 24.60 -13.26 -5.54
N ILE A 281 25.46 -12.23 -5.52
CA ILE A 281 25.76 -11.41 -6.71
C ILE A 281 26.95 -12.06 -7.42
N CYS A 282 26.76 -12.53 -8.64
CA CYS A 282 27.78 -13.19 -9.45
C CYS A 282 27.82 -12.63 -10.88
N LEU A 283 28.86 -12.91 -11.62
CA LEU A 283 28.91 -12.62 -13.06
C LEU A 283 28.03 -13.62 -13.84
N GLU A 284 27.43 -13.14 -14.92
CA GLU A 284 26.63 -14.01 -15.79
C GLU A 284 27.52 -15.12 -16.38
N GLY A 285 27.11 -16.38 -16.19
CA GLY A 285 27.86 -17.54 -16.59
C GLY A 285 28.98 -18.00 -15.64
N GLU A 286 29.17 -17.28 -14.51
CA GLU A 286 30.08 -17.72 -13.45
C GLU A 286 29.62 -19.04 -12.82
N LYS A 287 30.52 -19.98 -12.68
CA LYS A 287 30.25 -21.23 -11.98
C LYS A 287 30.46 -21.04 -10.48
N TYR A 288 29.52 -21.46 -9.70
CA TYR A 288 29.58 -21.44 -8.24
C TYR A 288 29.22 -22.84 -7.70
N ASN A 289 29.68 -23.13 -6.49
CA ASN A 289 29.36 -24.41 -5.84
C ASN A 289 27.95 -24.27 -5.22
N GLU A 290 27.05 -25.17 -5.59
CA GLU A 290 25.66 -25.23 -5.10
C GLU A 290 25.52 -26.09 -3.83
N ASN A 291 26.64 -26.62 -3.29
CA ASN A 291 26.64 -27.45 -2.08
C ASN A 291 26.71 -26.64 -0.79
#